data_f5bfa9dee44706b9b7ae6238ed2ad230
#
_entry.id   f5bfa9dee44706b9b7ae6238ed2ad230
#
_cell.length_a   1.000
_cell.length_b   1.000
_cell.length_c   1.000
_cell.angle_alpha   90.00
_cell.angle_beta   90.00
_cell.angle_gamma   90.00
#
_symmetry.space_group_name_H-M   'P 1'
#
loop_
_entity.id
_entity.type
_entity.pdbx_description
1 polymer ?
#
loop_
_entity_poly.entity_id
_entity_poly.type
_entity_poly.pdbx_seq_one_letter_code
_entity_poly.pdbx_strand_id
1 'polypeptide(L)'
;VRVATASLARSEWLLGSGWNHNLWPRPEWPTRYDLDAVVADRPVVLTSKDGHSQWLNSAALRAVGISAETPNPPGGEILRNAHGEPIGTITENTMELVKQAAPAPDDAAVLSALRRVQQEAARYGVTSVHNCEGSAPLAGLQHLERAGELSLRVWQMVPRQQVP
;
A
#
# COMPACT_ATOMS: atom_id res chain seq x y z
N VAL A 1 7.79 -1.89 -14.07
CA VAL A 1 7.41 -0.85 -13.10
C VAL A 1 8.09 0.44 -13.52
N ARG A 2 7.35 1.43 -14.04
CA ARG A 2 7.88 2.79 -14.23
C ARG A 2 7.62 3.55 -12.93
N VAL A 3 8.65 3.74 -12.14
CA VAL A 3 8.56 4.56 -10.93
C VAL A 3 8.77 6.02 -11.34
N ALA A 4 7.81 6.89 -11.06
CA ALA A 4 7.99 8.34 -11.22
C ALA A 4 8.88 8.87 -10.09
N THR A 5 10.19 8.64 -10.18
CA THR A 5 11.16 8.98 -9.12
C THR A 5 11.70 10.41 -9.20
N ALA A 6 11.37 11.15 -10.24
CA ALA A 6 12.10 12.37 -10.60
C ALA A 6 11.81 13.61 -9.73
N SER A 7 10.84 13.60 -8.83
CA SER A 7 10.43 14.78 -8.07
C SER A 7 10.36 14.63 -6.55
N LEU A 8 10.67 13.44 -6.01
CA LEU A 8 10.57 13.18 -4.58
C LEU A 8 11.91 13.34 -3.88
N ALA A 9 11.92 13.91 -2.66
CA ALA A 9 13.12 13.99 -1.85
C ALA A 9 13.66 12.56 -1.55
N ARG A 10 14.98 12.40 -1.40
CA ARG A 10 15.63 11.09 -1.18
C ARG A 10 15.18 10.37 0.12
N SER A 11 14.62 11.12 1.07
CA SER A 11 14.06 10.59 2.32
C SER A 11 12.61 10.12 2.21
N GLU A 12 11.95 10.37 1.07
CA GLU A 12 10.54 10.02 0.90
C GLU A 12 10.37 8.57 0.47
N TRP A 13 9.38 7.91 1.07
CA TRP A 13 8.96 6.58 0.69
C TRP A 13 8.32 6.59 -0.70
N LEU A 14 8.68 5.61 -1.52
CA LEU A 14 7.97 5.33 -2.77
C LEU A 14 6.91 4.27 -2.52
N LEU A 15 5.66 4.68 -2.55
CA LEU A 15 4.51 3.80 -2.39
C LEU A 15 3.83 3.58 -3.73
N GLY A 16 3.46 2.34 -4.03
CA GLY A 16 2.77 1.99 -5.26
C GLY A 16 1.95 0.72 -5.10
N SER A 17 1.21 0.36 -6.15
CA SER A 17 0.34 -0.82 -6.10
C SER A 17 0.11 -1.43 -7.49
N GLY A 18 -0.54 -2.60 -7.50
CA GLY A 18 -1.10 -3.18 -8.71
C GLY A 18 -0.26 -4.26 -9.38
N TRP A 19 0.85 -4.72 -8.77
CA TRP A 19 1.58 -5.86 -9.29
C TRP A 19 0.83 -7.18 -9.04
N ASN A 20 1.03 -8.15 -9.95
CA ASN A 20 0.49 -9.49 -9.85
C ASN A 20 1.48 -10.48 -10.48
N HIS A 21 2.24 -11.19 -9.65
CA HIS A 21 3.27 -12.12 -10.11
C HIS A 21 2.70 -13.31 -10.88
N ASN A 22 1.43 -13.69 -10.65
CA ASN A 22 0.78 -14.77 -11.38
C ASN A 22 0.59 -14.49 -12.87
N LEU A 23 0.71 -13.23 -13.30
CA LEU A 23 0.66 -12.81 -14.69
C LEU A 23 2.05 -12.73 -15.35
N TRP A 24 3.11 -13.02 -14.62
CA TRP A 24 4.47 -12.96 -15.15
C TRP A 24 4.84 -14.29 -15.84
N PRO A 25 5.77 -14.25 -16.80
CA PRO A 25 6.24 -15.46 -17.49
C PRO A 25 6.80 -16.52 -16.53
N ARG A 26 7.35 -16.09 -15.41
CA ARG A 26 7.72 -16.91 -14.26
C ARG A 26 6.95 -16.41 -13.04
N PRO A 27 5.97 -17.16 -12.54
CA PRO A 27 5.12 -16.75 -11.43
C PRO A 27 5.83 -16.94 -10.07
N GLU A 28 7.03 -16.39 -9.96
CA GLU A 28 7.82 -16.41 -8.73
C GLU A 28 7.54 -15.15 -7.91
N TRP A 29 7.72 -15.26 -6.59
CA TRP A 29 7.64 -14.10 -5.73
C TRP A 29 8.73 -13.09 -6.07
N PRO A 30 8.40 -11.80 -6.16
CA PRO A 30 9.40 -10.77 -6.43
C PRO A 30 10.35 -10.60 -5.25
N THR A 31 11.57 -10.18 -5.54
CA THR A 31 12.60 -10.02 -4.53
C THR A 31 12.99 -8.56 -4.32
N ARG A 32 13.54 -8.25 -3.14
CA ARG A 32 14.10 -6.92 -2.84
C ARG A 32 15.12 -6.47 -3.88
N TYR A 33 15.85 -7.40 -4.46
CA TYR A 33 16.93 -7.10 -5.43
C TYR A 33 16.38 -6.53 -6.74
N ASP A 34 15.18 -6.93 -7.14
CA ASP A 34 14.54 -6.40 -8.36
C ASP A 34 14.18 -4.91 -8.19
N LEU A 35 13.83 -4.49 -6.97
CA LEU A 35 13.59 -3.09 -6.64
C LEU A 35 14.90 -2.33 -6.39
N ASP A 36 15.85 -2.94 -5.69
CA ASP A 36 17.16 -2.34 -5.41
C ASP A 36 17.93 -2.00 -6.70
N ALA A 37 17.75 -2.80 -7.75
CA ALA A 37 18.34 -2.55 -9.08
C ALA A 37 17.81 -1.25 -9.72
N VAL A 38 16.65 -0.75 -9.28
CA VAL A 38 16.01 0.47 -9.81
C VAL A 38 16.13 1.62 -8.82
N VAL A 39 15.85 1.36 -7.53
CA VAL A 39 15.86 2.35 -6.44
C VAL A 39 16.39 1.70 -5.17
N ALA A 40 17.64 1.97 -4.81
CA ALA A 40 18.29 1.44 -3.62
C ALA A 40 18.45 2.46 -2.48
N ASP A 41 18.30 3.76 -2.79
CA ASP A 41 18.66 4.88 -1.91
C ASP A 41 17.51 5.34 -0.98
N ARG A 42 16.30 4.81 -1.16
CA ARG A 42 15.11 5.15 -0.35
C ARG A 42 14.16 3.96 -0.22
N PRO A 43 13.27 3.93 0.78
CA PRO A 43 12.27 2.87 0.92
C PRO A 43 11.29 2.83 -0.24
N VAL A 44 11.09 1.64 -0.81
CA VAL A 44 10.08 1.35 -1.84
C VAL A 44 9.17 0.25 -1.33
N VAL A 45 7.86 0.47 -1.39
CA VAL A 45 6.82 -0.52 -1.06
C VAL A 45 5.78 -0.54 -2.16
N LEU A 46 5.58 -1.69 -2.76
CA LEU A 46 4.56 -1.92 -3.77
C LEU A 46 3.55 -2.94 -3.26
N THR A 47 2.28 -2.55 -3.16
CA THR A 47 1.19 -3.46 -2.76
C THR A 47 0.70 -4.26 -3.97
N SER A 48 0.43 -5.55 -3.79
CA SER A 48 -0.13 -6.41 -4.82
C SER A 48 -1.53 -5.94 -5.25
N LYS A 49 -1.98 -6.40 -6.41
CA LYS A 49 -3.29 -6.01 -6.95
C LYS A 49 -4.46 -6.46 -6.06
N ASP A 50 -4.32 -7.59 -5.39
CA ASP A 50 -5.33 -8.14 -4.48
C ASP A 50 -5.27 -7.51 -3.06
N GLY A 51 -4.20 -6.75 -2.75
CA GLY A 51 -4.03 -6.08 -1.46
C GLY A 51 -3.48 -6.98 -0.35
N HIS A 52 -3.15 -8.24 -0.63
CA HIS A 52 -2.72 -9.22 0.38
C HIS A 52 -1.21 -9.40 0.53
N SER A 53 -0.42 -8.72 -0.31
CA SER A 53 1.04 -8.78 -0.26
C SER A 53 1.68 -7.42 -0.53
N GLN A 54 2.85 -7.22 0.06
CA GLN A 54 3.70 -6.07 -0.22
C GLN A 54 5.10 -6.51 -0.62
N TRP A 55 5.66 -5.81 -1.58
CA TRP A 55 7.00 -6.00 -2.11
C TRP A 55 7.86 -4.81 -1.72
N LEU A 56 8.88 -5.07 -0.91
CA LEU A 56 9.76 -4.11 -0.28
C LEU A 56 11.17 -4.22 -0.86
N ASN A 57 11.84 -3.09 -1.06
CA ASN A 57 13.27 -3.07 -1.33
C ASN A 57 14.08 -3.19 -0.02
N SER A 58 15.40 -3.30 -0.13
CA SER A 58 16.27 -3.43 1.05
C SER A 58 16.21 -2.20 1.97
N ALA A 59 16.01 -1.02 1.43
CA ALA A 59 15.86 0.19 2.24
C ALA A 59 14.55 0.18 3.05
N ALA A 60 13.44 -0.30 2.45
CA ALA A 60 12.17 -0.45 3.15
C ALA A 60 12.25 -1.52 4.25
N LEU A 61 12.84 -2.69 3.98
CA LEU A 61 13.04 -3.73 5.00
C LEU A 61 13.78 -3.18 6.22
N ARG A 62 14.88 -2.42 6.00
CA ARG A 62 15.61 -1.76 7.10
C ARG A 62 14.75 -0.73 7.85
N ALA A 63 13.99 0.08 7.12
CA ALA A 63 13.17 1.14 7.71
C ALA A 63 12.04 0.59 8.58
N VAL A 64 11.48 -0.59 8.24
CA VAL A 64 10.45 -1.28 9.05
C VAL A 64 11.04 -2.23 10.10
N GLY A 65 12.36 -2.39 10.16
CA GLY A 65 13.04 -3.26 11.14
C GLY A 65 12.89 -4.75 10.84
N ILE A 66 12.68 -5.14 9.57
CA ILE A 66 12.61 -6.55 9.17
C ILE A 66 14.01 -7.08 8.86
N SER A 67 14.41 -8.12 9.57
CA SER A 67 15.69 -8.83 9.43
C SER A 67 15.49 -10.35 9.38
N ALA A 68 16.60 -11.10 9.35
CA ALA A 68 16.56 -12.56 9.42
C ALA A 68 15.97 -13.06 10.75
N GLU A 69 16.16 -12.32 11.82
CA GLU A 69 15.72 -12.64 13.19
C GLU A 69 14.26 -12.21 13.47
N THR A 70 13.66 -11.39 12.63
CA THR A 70 12.29 -10.91 12.83
C THR A 70 11.31 -12.08 12.68
N PRO A 71 10.53 -12.44 13.71
CA PRO A 71 9.57 -13.55 13.60
C PRO A 71 8.39 -13.16 12.69
N ASN A 72 7.75 -14.16 12.11
CA ASN A 72 6.47 -13.93 11.44
C ASN A 72 5.41 -13.56 12.48
N PRO A 73 4.66 -12.47 12.29
CA PRO A 73 3.54 -12.15 13.16
C PRO A 73 2.39 -13.13 12.96
N PRO A 74 1.51 -13.31 13.96
CA PRO A 74 0.32 -14.15 13.80
C PRO A 74 -0.53 -13.72 12.59
N GLY A 75 -0.80 -14.66 11.68
CA GLY A 75 -1.59 -14.40 10.48
C GLY A 75 -0.87 -13.57 9.41
N GLY A 76 0.47 -13.52 9.44
CA GLY A 76 1.28 -12.88 8.41
C GLY A 76 2.60 -13.62 8.19
N GLU A 77 3.26 -13.37 7.08
CA GLU A 77 4.50 -14.04 6.72
C GLU A 77 5.52 -13.07 6.11
N ILE A 78 6.79 -13.23 6.50
CA ILE A 78 7.95 -12.64 5.85
C ILE A 78 8.55 -13.75 4.98
N LEU A 79 8.45 -13.62 3.67
CA LEU A 79 9.01 -14.60 2.76
C LEU A 79 10.53 -14.56 2.81
N ARG A 80 11.16 -15.74 2.89
CA ARG A 80 12.61 -15.90 3.10
C ARG A 80 13.22 -16.82 2.06
N ASN A 81 14.51 -16.61 1.80
CA ASN A 81 15.31 -17.54 1.01
C ASN A 81 15.75 -18.77 1.84
N ALA A 82 16.46 -19.68 1.21
CA ALA A 82 16.98 -20.90 1.85
C ALA A 82 17.96 -20.64 3.03
N HIS A 83 18.48 -19.42 3.15
CA HIS A 83 19.39 -18.98 4.23
C HIS A 83 18.64 -18.25 5.36
N GLY A 84 17.30 -18.17 5.29
CA GLY A 84 16.47 -17.46 6.28
C GLY A 84 16.43 -15.95 6.10
N GLU A 85 17.02 -15.39 5.05
CA GLU A 85 17.00 -13.96 4.80
C GLU A 85 15.69 -13.51 4.14
N PRO A 86 15.08 -12.38 4.57
CA PRO A 86 13.90 -11.81 3.93
C PRO A 86 14.16 -11.49 2.46
N ILE A 87 13.35 -12.04 1.56
CA ILE A 87 13.47 -11.77 0.12
C ILE A 87 12.88 -10.43 -0.30
N GLY A 88 12.09 -9.77 0.56
CA GLY A 88 11.43 -8.50 0.27
C GLY A 88 9.92 -8.60 0.13
N THR A 89 9.36 -9.77 -0.02
CA THR A 89 7.90 -9.95 -0.03
C THR A 89 7.39 -10.31 1.36
N ILE A 90 6.33 -9.62 1.77
CA ILE A 90 5.58 -9.87 3.01
C ILE A 90 4.09 -10.01 2.71
N THR A 91 3.36 -10.72 3.57
CA THR A 91 1.94 -10.99 3.37
C THR A 91 1.10 -10.68 4.61
N GLU A 92 -0.18 -10.41 4.39
CA GLU A 92 -1.25 -10.31 5.39
C GLU A 92 -0.88 -9.38 6.58
N ASN A 93 -1.02 -9.86 7.81
CA ASN A 93 -0.77 -9.06 9.01
C ASN A 93 0.66 -8.50 9.12
N THR A 94 1.63 -9.04 8.36
CA THR A 94 2.98 -8.47 8.32
C THR A 94 3.00 -7.06 7.72
N MET A 95 2.03 -6.73 6.86
CA MET A 95 1.91 -5.40 6.26
C MET A 95 1.64 -4.30 7.29
N GLU A 96 1.17 -4.65 8.49
CA GLU A 96 1.00 -3.68 9.57
C GLU A 96 2.33 -3.07 10.04
N LEU A 97 3.45 -3.79 9.92
CA LEU A 97 4.79 -3.24 10.20
C LEU A 97 5.14 -2.08 9.26
N VAL A 98 4.78 -2.22 7.98
CA VAL A 98 4.96 -1.14 6.99
C VAL A 98 4.07 0.05 7.31
N LYS A 99 2.80 -0.20 7.65
CA LYS A 99 1.82 0.84 7.97
C LYS A 99 2.23 1.67 9.19
N GLN A 100 2.89 1.05 10.16
CA GLN A 100 3.41 1.74 11.35
C GLN A 100 4.67 2.58 11.05
N ALA A 101 5.49 2.18 10.09
CA ALA A 101 6.75 2.82 9.77
C ALA A 101 6.65 3.84 8.62
N ALA A 102 5.80 3.60 7.64
CA ALA A 102 5.62 4.49 6.50
C ALA A 102 4.85 5.76 6.92
N PRO A 103 5.21 6.93 6.38
CA PRO A 103 4.49 8.15 6.66
C PRO A 103 3.04 8.06 6.20
N ALA A 104 2.11 8.40 7.08
CA ALA A 104 0.71 8.51 6.71
C ALA A 104 0.50 9.69 5.75
N PRO A 105 -0.40 9.57 4.75
CA PRO A 105 -0.76 10.70 3.92
C PRO A 105 -1.42 11.79 4.77
N ASP A 106 -1.11 13.04 4.47
CA ASP A 106 -1.82 14.17 5.06
C ASP A 106 -3.25 14.32 4.50
N ASP A 107 -4.06 15.14 5.15
CA ASP A 107 -5.46 15.34 4.75
C ASP A 107 -5.59 15.87 3.32
N ALA A 108 -4.66 16.70 2.86
CA ALA A 108 -4.67 17.25 1.50
C ALA A 108 -4.41 16.14 0.46
N ALA A 109 -3.48 15.24 0.74
CA ALA A 109 -3.21 14.08 -0.11
C ALA A 109 -4.42 13.12 -0.15
N VAL A 110 -5.05 12.88 1.00
CA VAL A 110 -6.28 12.06 1.09
C VAL A 110 -7.40 12.67 0.24
N LEU A 111 -7.69 13.96 0.40
CA LEU A 111 -8.72 14.65 -0.38
C LEU A 111 -8.42 14.63 -1.89
N SER A 112 -7.17 14.85 -2.26
CA SER A 112 -6.72 14.78 -3.66
C SER A 112 -6.93 13.37 -4.24
N ALA A 113 -6.59 12.32 -3.50
CA ALA A 113 -6.80 10.94 -3.90
C ALA A 113 -8.30 10.62 -4.05
N LEU A 114 -9.14 11.04 -3.11
CA LEU A 114 -10.60 10.85 -3.16
C LEU A 114 -11.23 11.54 -4.38
N ARG A 115 -10.81 12.77 -4.71
CA ARG A 115 -11.28 13.45 -5.93
C ARG A 115 -10.88 12.69 -7.19
N ARG A 116 -9.65 12.18 -7.27
CA ARG A 116 -9.19 11.37 -8.42
C ARG A 116 -9.95 10.05 -8.55
N VAL A 117 -10.20 9.36 -7.44
CA VAL A 117 -10.98 8.10 -7.43
C VAL A 117 -12.39 8.35 -7.98
N GLN A 118 -13.06 9.43 -7.60
CA GLN A 118 -14.38 9.77 -8.11
C GLN A 118 -14.36 10.03 -9.63
N GLN A 119 -13.36 10.76 -10.12
CA GLN A 119 -13.21 11.01 -11.55
C GLN A 119 -13.01 9.71 -12.33
N GLU A 120 -12.18 8.81 -11.80
CA GLU A 120 -11.92 7.51 -12.42
C GLU A 120 -13.16 6.62 -12.37
N ALA A 121 -13.88 6.57 -11.25
CA ALA A 121 -15.14 5.86 -11.13
C ALA A 121 -16.17 6.34 -12.16
N ALA A 122 -16.30 7.64 -12.33
CA ALA A 122 -17.20 8.24 -13.31
C ALA A 122 -16.87 7.83 -14.76
N ARG A 123 -15.57 7.74 -15.10
CA ARG A 123 -15.12 7.27 -16.44
C ARG A 123 -15.59 5.85 -16.76
N TYR A 124 -15.75 5.00 -15.75
CA TYR A 124 -16.25 3.63 -15.89
C TYR A 124 -17.73 3.48 -15.58
N GLY A 125 -18.46 4.57 -15.38
CA GLY A 125 -19.91 4.54 -15.06
C GLY A 125 -20.20 4.02 -13.64
N VAL A 126 -19.21 3.94 -12.76
CA VAL A 126 -19.39 3.54 -11.36
C VAL A 126 -20.01 4.70 -10.58
N THR A 127 -21.19 4.46 -9.98
CA THR A 127 -21.95 5.47 -9.23
C THR A 127 -22.03 5.19 -7.73
N SER A 128 -21.57 4.02 -7.29
CA SER A 128 -21.68 3.56 -5.91
C SER A 128 -20.52 2.65 -5.57
N VAL A 129 -19.96 2.78 -4.36
CA VAL A 129 -18.85 1.95 -3.87
C VAL A 129 -19.07 1.53 -2.43
N HIS A 130 -18.56 0.35 -2.07
CA HIS A 130 -18.38 -0.10 -0.70
C HIS A 130 -16.92 0.15 -0.31
N ASN A 131 -16.69 1.07 0.62
CA ASN A 131 -15.34 1.38 1.08
C ASN A 131 -14.97 0.51 2.28
N CYS A 132 -13.96 -0.34 2.09
CA CYS A 132 -13.45 -1.27 3.10
C CYS A 132 -12.17 -0.78 3.79
N GLU A 133 -11.70 0.45 3.49
CA GLU A 133 -10.43 1.01 3.99
C GLU A 133 -10.47 1.51 5.45
N GLY A 134 -11.49 1.13 6.18
CA GLY A 134 -11.67 1.55 7.56
C GLY A 134 -12.05 3.03 7.69
N SER A 135 -11.68 3.65 8.83
CA SER A 135 -12.08 5.03 9.14
C SER A 135 -11.17 6.11 8.54
N ALA A 136 -9.97 5.78 8.08
CA ALA A 136 -8.99 6.77 7.61
C ALA A 136 -9.54 7.69 6.49
N PRO A 137 -10.20 7.20 5.42
CA PRO A 137 -10.77 8.06 4.39
C PRO A 137 -12.13 8.69 4.78
N LEU A 138 -12.75 8.26 5.89
CA LEU A 138 -14.10 8.69 6.27
C LEU A 138 -14.20 10.21 6.46
N ALA A 139 -13.24 10.81 7.15
CA ALA A 139 -13.21 12.26 7.36
C ALA A 139 -13.13 13.03 6.03
N GLY A 140 -12.32 12.54 5.09
CA GLY A 140 -12.23 13.10 3.75
C GLY A 140 -13.52 12.98 2.95
N LEU A 141 -14.18 11.80 3.00
CA LEU A 141 -15.47 11.59 2.35
C LEU A 141 -16.55 12.53 2.93
N GLN A 142 -16.63 12.66 4.26
CA GLN A 142 -17.54 13.60 4.93
C GLN A 142 -17.24 15.05 4.59
N HIS A 143 -15.97 15.40 4.40
CA HIS A 143 -15.57 16.75 3.95
C HIS A 143 -16.11 17.02 2.53
N LEU A 144 -15.89 16.10 1.59
CA LEU A 144 -16.38 16.21 0.22
C LEU A 144 -17.91 16.25 0.15
N GLU A 145 -18.61 15.47 0.96
CA GLU A 145 -20.06 15.49 1.05
C GLU A 145 -20.58 16.87 1.50
N ARG A 146 -20.03 17.41 2.60
CA ARG A 146 -20.42 18.75 3.10
C ARG A 146 -20.11 19.87 2.12
N ALA A 147 -19.04 19.71 1.30
CA ALA A 147 -18.68 20.64 0.25
C ALA A 147 -19.52 20.49 -1.03
N GLY A 148 -20.39 19.47 -1.12
CA GLY A 148 -21.13 19.16 -2.35
C GLY A 148 -20.25 18.58 -3.46
N GLU A 149 -19.06 18.09 -3.12
CA GLU A 149 -18.08 17.54 -4.05
C GLU A 149 -18.12 16.00 -4.13
N LEU A 150 -18.90 15.32 -3.30
CA LEU A 150 -19.02 13.86 -3.31
C LEU A 150 -20.02 13.41 -4.39
N SER A 151 -19.49 12.84 -5.48
CA SER A 151 -20.28 12.39 -6.63
C SER A 151 -20.65 10.89 -6.59
N LEU A 152 -20.12 10.15 -5.62
CA LEU A 152 -20.36 8.72 -5.42
C LEU A 152 -21.26 8.48 -4.22
N ARG A 153 -22.15 7.49 -4.32
CA ARG A 153 -22.76 6.89 -3.14
C ARG A 153 -21.75 5.97 -2.48
N VAL A 154 -21.43 6.24 -1.22
CA VAL A 154 -20.41 5.48 -0.48
C VAL A 154 -21.07 4.74 0.68
N TRP A 155 -20.92 3.41 0.70
CA TRP A 155 -21.21 2.60 1.88
C TRP A 155 -19.89 2.37 2.63
N GLN A 156 -19.76 2.98 3.81
CA GLN A 156 -18.54 2.88 4.62
C GLN A 156 -18.61 1.69 5.55
N MET A 157 -17.68 0.76 5.40
CA MET A 157 -17.45 -0.32 6.37
C MET A 157 -16.54 0.19 7.49
N VAL A 158 -16.97 -0.01 8.72
CA VAL A 158 -16.21 0.37 9.92
C VAL A 158 -15.70 -0.90 10.59
N PRO A 159 -14.40 -1.00 10.92
CA PRO A 159 -13.86 -2.13 11.64
C PRO A 159 -14.58 -2.36 12.97
N ARG A 160 -14.84 -3.63 13.30
CA ARG A 160 -15.60 -3.99 14.51
C ARG A 160 -15.05 -3.35 15.81
N GLN A 161 -13.71 -3.21 15.87
CA GLN A 161 -13.04 -2.60 17.03
C GLN A 161 -13.31 -1.09 17.19
N GLN A 162 -13.86 -0.44 16.15
CA GLN A 162 -14.19 0.98 16.12
C GLN A 162 -15.70 1.23 16.24
N VAL A 163 -16.49 0.18 16.37
CA VAL A 163 -17.92 0.26 16.64
C VAL A 163 -18.10 0.42 18.15
N PRO A 164 -18.79 1.49 18.65
CA PRO A 164 -19.04 1.69 20.06
C PRO A 164 -19.76 0.54 20.75
#